data_b40f785293bad38e7456403425dca6dd
#
_entry.id   b40f785293bad38e7456403425dca6dd
#
_cell.length_a   1.000
_cell.length_b   1.000
_cell.length_c   1.000
_cell.angle_alpha   90.00
_cell.angle_beta   90.00
_cell.angle_gamma   90.00
#
_symmetry.space_group_name_H-M   'P 1'
#
loop_
_entity.id
_entity.type
_entity.pdbx_description
1 polymer ?
#
loop_
_entity_poly.entity_id
_entity_poly.type
_entity_poly.pdbx_seq_one_letter_code
_entity_poly.pdbx_strand_id
1 'polypeptide(L)'
;NSTIGYLDSASGAYIADPGRSNTFDYRERIGAIYGVLSQQVGRVQTQGGLRLEEAATRFTLPATGQAYDTRYGSAFPSAILSYNFTDMRQVKLSYSRRISRPNPWQLSPIVNRSDARHEVYGNPALRPEYTDAIELALQDAHSWGSVQLNPYLRKTSHAVRYIQTIDSTGISVSTFANVASTLATGADLNMTYRHSALTFFGGGSIYHYSSDASNLPVDLSTHSLVWNLRANGTLKLSPLTDLQAFANYRAPSATEGGSRSAFVFMNFALRRKLWNDHGSVTLRVADPFNLMTWGYRTADGRVIELNQQHFGQRGLFVTLSRNFGQELKLRPQQQGGESQGPPQPGP
;
A
#
# COMPACT_ATOMS: atom_id res chain seq x y z
N ASN A 1 18.15 15.50 -5.36
CA ASN A 1 18.48 16.88 -5.66
C ASN A 1 17.18 17.60 -6.09
N SER A 2 16.90 18.72 -5.48
CA SER A 2 15.84 19.64 -5.92
C SER A 2 16.50 20.98 -6.25
N THR A 3 16.31 21.46 -7.47
CA THR A 3 16.81 22.77 -7.91
C THR A 3 15.61 23.65 -8.21
N ILE A 4 15.48 24.74 -7.48
CA ILE A 4 14.49 25.78 -7.71
C ILE A 4 15.23 26.98 -8.29
N GLY A 5 14.73 27.52 -9.38
CA GLY A 5 15.29 28.69 -10.02
C GLY A 5 14.23 29.78 -10.20
N TYR A 6 14.66 31.01 -10.37
CA TYR A 6 13.84 32.13 -10.78
C TYR A 6 14.33 32.67 -12.12
N LEU A 7 13.41 33.27 -12.87
CA LEU A 7 13.76 33.96 -14.11
C LEU A 7 14.38 35.31 -13.74
N ASP A 8 15.64 35.49 -14.04
CA ASP A 8 16.26 36.82 -13.93
C ASP A 8 15.80 37.71 -15.08
N SER A 9 15.11 38.77 -14.74
CA SER A 9 14.54 39.70 -15.72
C SER A 9 15.58 40.50 -16.51
N ALA A 10 16.82 40.56 -16.01
CA ALA A 10 17.91 41.30 -16.67
C ALA A 10 18.64 40.43 -17.72
N SER A 11 18.85 39.16 -17.44
CA SER A 11 19.54 38.26 -18.35
C SER A 11 18.61 37.36 -19.16
N GLY A 12 17.32 37.25 -18.79
CA GLY A 12 16.37 36.29 -19.36
C GLY A 12 16.70 34.83 -19.08
N ALA A 13 17.64 34.55 -18.18
CA ALA A 13 18.08 33.20 -17.83
C ALA A 13 17.42 32.71 -16.53
N TYR A 14 17.23 31.41 -16.43
CA TYR A 14 16.85 30.77 -15.16
C TYR A 14 18.09 30.62 -14.29
N ILE A 15 18.10 31.31 -13.14
CA ILE A 15 19.18 31.24 -12.16
C ILE A 15 18.71 30.38 -11.00
N ALA A 16 19.51 29.37 -10.60
CA ALA A 16 19.22 28.58 -9.42
C ALA A 16 19.22 29.44 -8.16
N ASP A 17 18.18 29.34 -7.34
CA ASP A 17 18.11 29.98 -6.02
C ASP A 17 18.85 29.09 -5.00
N PRO A 18 20.05 29.50 -4.52
CA PRO A 18 20.80 28.69 -3.56
C PRO A 18 20.07 28.51 -2.22
N GLY A 19 19.19 29.44 -1.85
CA GLY A 19 18.43 29.38 -0.61
C GLY A 19 17.23 28.40 -0.68
N ARG A 20 16.81 28.05 -1.88
CA ARG A 20 15.70 27.12 -2.14
C ARG A 20 16.12 25.83 -2.82
N SER A 21 17.36 25.77 -3.33
CA SER A 21 17.94 24.57 -3.95
C SER A 21 18.66 23.75 -2.91
N ASN A 22 18.38 22.46 -2.83
CA ASN A 22 18.96 21.59 -1.82
C ASN A 22 19.38 20.26 -2.41
N THR A 23 20.49 19.74 -1.89
CA THR A 23 20.99 18.40 -2.14
C THR A 23 20.91 17.61 -0.85
N PHE A 24 20.45 16.37 -0.95
CA PHE A 24 20.32 15.44 0.14
C PHE A 24 21.12 14.18 -0.23
N ASP A 25 22.17 13.88 0.52
CA ASP A 25 22.97 12.66 0.35
C ASP A 25 22.58 11.65 1.42
N TYR A 26 22.04 10.52 0.98
CA TYR A 26 21.54 9.45 1.83
C TYR A 26 22.32 8.16 1.58
N ARG A 27 22.80 7.53 2.66
CA ARG A 27 23.49 6.25 2.62
C ARG A 27 22.93 5.32 3.68
N GLU A 28 22.60 4.12 3.28
CA GLU A 28 22.15 3.06 4.19
C GLU A 28 23.03 1.82 4.01
N ARG A 29 23.38 1.17 5.12
CA ARG A 29 24.09 -0.10 5.14
C ARG A 29 23.36 -1.04 6.08
N ILE A 30 23.05 -2.24 5.59
CA ILE A 30 22.34 -3.27 6.35
C ILE A 30 23.15 -4.55 6.28
N GLY A 31 23.57 -5.06 7.45
CA GLY A 31 24.13 -6.39 7.61
C GLY A 31 23.09 -7.30 8.26
N ALA A 32 22.94 -8.53 7.77
CA ALA A 32 21.96 -9.45 8.32
C ALA A 32 22.44 -10.91 8.31
N ILE A 33 22.02 -11.65 9.34
CA ILE A 33 22.15 -13.11 9.42
C ILE A 33 20.77 -13.69 9.71
N TYR A 34 20.42 -14.82 9.10
CA TYR A 34 19.15 -15.47 9.34
C TYR A 34 19.25 -17.00 9.28
N GLY A 35 18.33 -17.67 9.98
CA GLY A 35 18.13 -19.11 9.92
C GLY A 35 16.64 -19.45 9.91
N VAL A 36 16.28 -20.47 9.18
CA VAL A 36 14.90 -21.00 9.09
C VAL A 36 14.94 -22.51 9.24
N LEU A 37 14.07 -23.05 10.10
CA LEU A 37 13.85 -24.47 10.27
C LEU A 37 12.41 -24.79 9.88
N SER A 38 12.22 -25.83 9.07
CA SER A 38 10.90 -26.30 8.64
C SER A 38 10.80 -27.79 8.85
N GLN A 39 9.65 -28.25 9.33
CA GLN A 39 9.36 -29.66 9.51
C GLN A 39 7.91 -29.96 9.12
N GLN A 40 7.70 -31.08 8.46
CA GLN A 40 6.38 -31.60 8.16
C GLN A 40 6.24 -33.02 8.75
N VAL A 41 5.18 -33.23 9.52
CA VAL A 41 4.82 -34.52 10.10
C VAL A 41 3.35 -34.76 9.77
N GLY A 42 3.11 -35.66 8.84
CA GLY A 42 1.77 -35.95 8.35
C GLY A 42 1.09 -34.69 7.78
N ARG A 43 0.00 -34.28 8.42
CA ARG A 43 -0.81 -33.12 8.03
C ARG A 43 -0.38 -31.80 8.69
N VAL A 44 0.57 -31.87 9.62
CA VAL A 44 1.10 -30.71 10.35
C VAL A 44 2.38 -30.24 9.70
N GLN A 45 2.46 -28.97 9.38
CA GLN A 45 3.68 -28.30 8.94
C GLN A 45 4.02 -27.20 9.92
N THR A 46 5.27 -27.17 10.38
CA THR A 46 5.81 -26.14 11.26
C THR A 46 7.00 -25.48 10.61
N GLN A 47 7.12 -24.16 10.80
CA GLN A 47 8.29 -23.39 10.38
C GLN A 47 8.60 -22.35 11.45
N GLY A 48 9.87 -22.26 11.83
CA GLY A 48 10.38 -21.21 12.71
C GLY A 48 11.57 -20.50 12.05
N GLY A 49 11.66 -19.22 12.19
CA GLY A 49 12.75 -18.41 11.63
C GLY A 49 13.16 -17.29 12.55
N LEU A 50 14.45 -16.93 12.49
CA LEU A 50 14.98 -15.75 13.15
C LEU A 50 15.94 -15.05 12.18
N ARG A 51 15.75 -13.75 12.02
CA ARG A 51 16.65 -12.86 11.31
C ARG A 51 17.14 -11.77 12.26
N LEU A 52 18.45 -11.58 12.34
CA LEU A 52 19.10 -10.51 13.08
C LEU A 52 19.69 -9.52 12.08
N GLU A 53 19.45 -8.25 12.28
CA GLU A 53 19.98 -7.17 11.44
C GLU A 53 20.70 -6.11 12.26
N GLU A 54 21.74 -5.55 11.69
CA GLU A 54 22.34 -4.29 12.08
C GLU A 54 22.22 -3.32 10.90
N ALA A 55 21.65 -2.14 11.15
CA ALA A 55 21.49 -1.10 10.15
C ALA A 55 22.18 0.19 10.61
N ALA A 56 22.84 0.85 9.66
CA ALA A 56 23.43 2.17 9.84
C ALA A 56 22.96 3.07 8.69
N THR A 57 22.35 4.19 9.04
CA THR A 57 21.87 5.19 8.09
C THR A 57 22.58 6.50 8.36
N ARG A 58 23.12 7.11 7.31
CA ARG A 58 23.70 8.44 7.36
C ARG A 58 23.12 9.30 6.27
N PHE A 59 22.71 10.51 6.61
CA PHE A 59 22.37 11.51 5.60
C PHE A 59 22.95 12.87 5.94
N THR A 60 23.28 13.62 4.91
CA THR A 60 23.89 14.93 5.02
C THR A 60 23.17 15.95 4.14
N LEU A 61 23.12 17.18 4.63
CA LEU A 61 22.66 18.35 3.92
C LEU A 61 23.86 19.23 3.60
N PRO A 62 24.49 19.11 2.43
CA PRO A 62 25.72 19.86 2.10
C PRO A 62 25.56 21.37 2.21
N ALA A 63 24.38 21.90 1.92
CA ALA A 63 24.09 23.33 2.00
C ALA A 63 24.20 23.92 3.42
N THR A 64 23.88 23.12 4.46
CA THR A 64 23.89 23.55 5.86
C THR A 64 25.00 22.89 6.67
N GLY A 65 25.70 21.89 6.10
CA GLY A 65 26.69 21.08 6.80
C GLY A 65 26.09 20.14 7.86
N GLN A 66 24.77 20.04 7.96
CA GLN A 66 24.10 19.15 8.91
C GLN A 66 24.25 17.69 8.49
N ALA A 67 24.58 16.83 9.46
CA ALA A 67 24.66 15.39 9.28
C ALA A 67 23.85 14.68 10.37
N TYR A 68 23.22 13.60 9.98
CA TYR A 68 22.40 12.77 10.85
C TYR A 68 22.84 11.32 10.68
N ASP A 69 23.22 10.70 11.80
CA ASP A 69 23.69 9.32 11.86
C ASP A 69 22.76 8.52 12.79
N THR A 70 22.29 7.37 12.31
CA THR A 70 21.48 6.46 13.11
C THR A 70 22.00 5.05 12.96
N ARG A 71 22.14 4.32 14.07
CA ARG A 71 22.55 2.91 14.08
C ARG A 71 21.65 2.13 15.05
N TYR A 72 21.17 0.97 14.60
CA TYR A 72 20.30 0.12 15.43
C TYR A 72 20.39 -1.35 15.03
N GLY A 73 20.24 -2.22 16.03
CA GLY A 73 20.09 -3.67 15.85
C GLY A 73 18.62 -4.06 15.96
N SER A 74 18.22 -5.08 15.20
CA SER A 74 16.85 -5.57 15.17
C SER A 74 16.80 -7.08 15.06
N ALA A 75 15.78 -7.72 15.70
CA ALA A 75 15.49 -9.13 15.60
C ALA A 75 14.10 -9.34 15.02
N PHE A 76 14.00 -10.24 14.06
CA PHE A 76 12.77 -10.56 13.32
C PHE A 76 12.45 -12.05 13.46
N PRO A 77 11.81 -12.46 14.56
CA PRO A 77 11.29 -13.81 14.72
C PRO A 77 10.08 -14.02 13.80
N SER A 78 9.93 -15.25 13.32
CA SER A 78 8.76 -15.71 12.59
C SER A 78 8.42 -17.15 12.96
N ALA A 79 7.13 -17.49 12.99
CA ALA A 79 6.65 -18.82 13.23
C ALA A 79 5.40 -19.09 12.40
N ILE A 80 5.29 -20.31 11.89
CA ILE A 80 4.13 -20.78 11.13
C ILE A 80 3.78 -22.17 11.63
N LEU A 81 2.49 -22.37 11.88
CA LEU A 81 1.90 -23.67 12.14
C LEU A 81 0.74 -23.87 11.16
N SER A 82 0.82 -24.87 10.33
CA SER A 82 -0.23 -25.18 9.35
C SER A 82 -0.76 -26.59 9.59
N TYR A 83 -2.06 -26.75 9.38
CA TYR A 83 -2.73 -28.06 9.39
C TYR A 83 -3.55 -28.22 8.11
N ASN A 84 -3.25 -29.26 7.35
CA ASN A 84 -3.96 -29.59 6.11
C ASN A 84 -5.03 -30.65 6.43
N PHE A 85 -6.31 -30.24 6.47
CA PHE A 85 -7.43 -31.19 6.61
C PHE A 85 -7.54 -32.09 5.39
N THR A 86 -7.39 -31.48 4.21
CA THR A 86 -7.31 -32.11 2.89
C THR A 86 -6.34 -31.29 2.03
N ASP A 87 -6.10 -31.71 0.79
CA ASP A 87 -5.31 -30.94 -0.18
C ASP A 87 -5.96 -29.59 -0.54
N MET A 88 -7.25 -29.44 -0.24
CA MET A 88 -8.04 -28.26 -0.56
C MET A 88 -8.41 -27.42 0.67
N ARG A 89 -8.22 -27.93 1.90
CA ARG A 89 -8.59 -27.25 3.15
C ARG A 89 -7.44 -27.15 4.09
N GLN A 90 -7.08 -25.95 4.44
CA GLN A 90 -5.96 -25.64 5.32
C GLN A 90 -6.33 -24.58 6.36
N VAL A 91 -5.80 -24.77 7.56
CA VAL A 91 -5.68 -23.70 8.55
C VAL A 91 -4.21 -23.42 8.81
N LYS A 92 -3.86 -22.14 8.89
CA LYS A 92 -2.49 -21.70 9.15
C LYS A 92 -2.49 -20.55 10.15
N LEU A 93 -1.81 -20.75 11.27
CA LEU A 93 -1.50 -19.71 12.24
C LEU A 93 -0.08 -19.22 12.00
N SER A 94 0.11 -17.93 11.95
CA SER A 94 1.43 -17.33 11.78
C SER A 94 1.67 -16.15 12.72
N TYR A 95 2.93 -16.01 13.12
CA TYR A 95 3.45 -14.82 13.78
C TYR A 95 4.66 -14.31 12.99
N SER A 96 4.76 -12.99 12.85
CA SER A 96 5.95 -12.37 12.26
C SER A 96 6.18 -10.99 12.82
N ARG A 97 7.46 -10.64 13.02
CA ARG A 97 7.89 -9.27 13.27
C ARG A 97 8.61 -8.72 12.04
N ARG A 98 8.23 -7.51 11.63
CA ARG A 98 8.76 -6.83 10.45
C ARG A 98 9.19 -5.43 10.79
N ILE A 99 10.09 -4.86 9.98
CA ILE A 99 10.53 -3.48 10.06
C ILE A 99 10.11 -2.73 8.80
N SER A 100 9.70 -1.47 8.98
CA SER A 100 9.56 -0.48 7.91
C SER A 100 10.44 0.71 8.25
N ARG A 101 11.35 1.06 7.36
CA ARG A 101 12.28 2.18 7.57
C ARG A 101 11.71 3.44 6.93
N PRO A 102 11.88 4.61 7.58
CA PRO A 102 11.56 5.86 6.93
C PRO A 102 12.34 6.01 5.63
N ASN A 103 11.66 6.41 4.57
CA ASN A 103 12.33 6.68 3.30
C ASN A 103 13.02 8.06 3.30
N PRO A 104 13.95 8.33 2.36
CA PRO A 104 14.71 9.58 2.32
C PRO A 104 13.83 10.84 2.29
N TRP A 105 12.66 10.79 1.63
CA TRP A 105 11.74 11.93 1.59
C TRP A 105 11.12 12.22 2.97
N GLN A 106 10.77 11.19 3.72
CA GLN A 106 10.24 11.33 5.09
C GLN A 106 11.29 11.88 6.08
N LEU A 107 12.58 11.67 5.80
CA LEU A 107 13.69 12.14 6.64
C LEU A 107 14.18 13.54 6.26
N SER A 108 13.93 14.00 5.03
CA SER A 108 14.48 15.26 4.53
C SER A 108 13.86 16.48 5.21
N PRO A 109 14.60 17.27 6.00
CA PRO A 109 14.07 18.47 6.65
C PRO A 109 13.95 19.66 5.69
N ILE A 110 14.14 19.45 4.40
CA ILE A 110 14.04 20.49 3.38
C ILE A 110 12.57 20.90 3.25
N VAL A 111 12.29 22.16 3.52
CA VAL A 111 10.92 22.69 3.45
C VAL A 111 10.52 22.93 2.00
N ASN A 112 9.46 22.26 1.58
CA ASN A 112 8.80 22.57 0.31
C ASN A 112 7.75 23.66 0.56
N ARG A 113 7.94 24.83 -0.10
CA ARG A 113 7.08 26.02 -0.07
C ARG A 113 6.53 26.32 -1.45
N SER A 114 6.16 25.31 -2.21
CA SER A 114 5.54 25.52 -3.53
C SER A 114 4.18 26.22 -3.42
N ASP A 115 3.53 26.10 -2.27
CA ASP A 115 2.33 26.83 -1.89
C ASP A 115 2.65 27.72 -0.68
N ALA A 116 2.29 29.00 -0.75
CA ALA A 116 2.55 29.99 0.30
C ALA A 116 1.79 29.70 1.62
N ARG A 117 0.74 28.88 1.57
CA ARG A 117 -0.08 28.50 2.72
C ARG A 117 0.12 27.06 3.17
N HIS A 118 1.01 26.34 2.50
CA HIS A 118 1.25 24.94 2.80
C HIS A 118 2.74 24.62 2.77
N GLU A 119 3.30 24.29 3.93
CA GLU A 119 4.68 23.84 4.08
C GLU A 119 4.72 22.33 4.29
N VAL A 120 5.61 21.64 3.57
CA VAL A 120 5.82 20.20 3.71
C VAL A 120 7.31 19.94 3.93
N TYR A 121 7.66 19.20 4.97
CA TYR A 121 9.03 18.75 5.22
C TYR A 121 9.07 17.42 5.96
N GLY A 122 10.16 16.68 5.80
CA GLY A 122 10.42 15.45 6.52
C GLY A 122 10.99 15.69 7.91
N ASN A 123 11.12 14.61 8.67
CA ASN A 123 11.63 14.64 10.04
C ASN A 123 12.86 13.72 10.17
N PRO A 124 14.06 14.28 10.36
CA PRO A 124 15.29 13.49 10.50
C PRO A 124 15.34 12.63 11.77
N ALA A 125 14.49 12.92 12.77
CA ALA A 125 14.44 12.18 14.03
C ALA A 125 13.56 10.92 13.96
N LEU A 126 13.00 10.58 12.79
CA LEU A 126 12.17 9.39 12.66
C LEU A 126 12.93 8.10 12.95
N ARG A 127 12.24 7.22 13.68
CA ARG A 127 12.69 5.87 13.99
C ARG A 127 12.00 4.87 13.07
N PRO A 128 12.61 3.70 12.83
CA PRO A 128 11.93 2.61 12.13
C PRO A 128 10.66 2.15 12.87
N GLU A 129 9.68 1.75 12.10
CA GLU A 129 8.47 1.08 12.59
C GLU A 129 8.74 -0.41 12.76
N TYR A 130 8.19 -1.01 13.80
CA TYR A 130 8.18 -2.46 14.00
C TYR A 130 6.76 -2.95 14.09
N THR A 131 6.39 -3.88 13.21
CA THR A 131 5.07 -4.49 13.19
C THR A 131 5.15 -5.95 13.62
N ASP A 132 4.49 -6.26 14.73
CA ASP A 132 4.20 -7.62 15.20
C ASP A 132 2.81 -8.00 14.67
N ALA A 133 2.73 -9.11 13.94
CA ALA A 133 1.50 -9.60 13.34
C ALA A 133 1.22 -11.04 13.75
N ILE A 134 0.01 -11.31 14.20
CA ILE A 134 -0.56 -12.64 14.39
C ILE A 134 -1.70 -12.78 13.37
N GLU A 135 -1.66 -13.81 12.54
CA GLU A 135 -2.64 -14.02 11.48
C GLU A 135 -3.08 -15.50 11.47
N LEU A 136 -4.39 -15.72 11.37
CA LEU A 136 -5.00 -17.01 11.16
C LEU A 136 -5.56 -17.06 9.74
N ALA A 137 -5.02 -17.91 8.87
CA ALA A 137 -5.55 -18.11 7.53
C ALA A 137 -6.39 -19.38 7.48
N LEU A 138 -7.65 -19.23 7.10
CA LEU A 138 -8.61 -20.31 6.85
C LEU A 138 -8.85 -20.38 5.36
N GLN A 139 -8.42 -21.45 4.73
CA GLN A 139 -8.55 -21.63 3.27
C GLN A 139 -9.40 -22.86 2.98
N ASP A 140 -10.38 -22.69 2.12
CA ASP A 140 -11.22 -23.75 1.57
C ASP A 140 -11.31 -23.59 0.04
N ALA A 141 -10.82 -24.58 -0.68
CA ALA A 141 -10.84 -24.62 -2.13
C ALA A 141 -11.76 -25.73 -2.65
N HIS A 142 -12.40 -25.46 -3.77
CA HIS A 142 -13.35 -26.33 -4.43
C HIS A 142 -13.17 -26.29 -5.95
N SER A 143 -13.80 -27.18 -6.68
CA SER A 143 -13.78 -27.17 -8.14
C SER A 143 -14.36 -25.88 -8.76
N TRP A 144 -15.22 -25.18 -8.03
CA TRP A 144 -15.82 -23.92 -8.45
C TRP A 144 -14.99 -22.68 -8.03
N GLY A 145 -13.95 -22.83 -7.19
CA GLY A 145 -13.14 -21.71 -6.74
C GLY A 145 -12.60 -21.88 -5.32
N SER A 146 -12.32 -20.78 -4.64
CA SER A 146 -11.77 -20.79 -3.28
C SER A 146 -12.28 -19.63 -2.44
N VAL A 147 -12.33 -19.87 -1.13
CA VAL A 147 -12.59 -18.84 -0.12
C VAL A 147 -11.43 -18.85 0.87
N GLN A 148 -10.92 -17.68 1.19
CA GLN A 148 -9.89 -17.48 2.20
C GLN A 148 -10.31 -16.38 3.15
N LEU A 149 -10.36 -16.70 4.45
CA LEU A 149 -10.63 -15.75 5.53
C LEU A 149 -9.39 -15.66 6.41
N ASN A 150 -8.91 -14.43 6.64
CA ASN A 150 -7.69 -14.17 7.41
C ASN A 150 -7.98 -13.19 8.55
N PRO A 151 -8.48 -13.65 9.72
CA PRO A 151 -8.45 -12.83 10.93
C PRO A 151 -7.02 -12.48 11.33
N TYR A 152 -6.81 -11.26 11.84
CA TYR A 152 -5.48 -10.81 12.23
C TYR A 152 -5.50 -9.80 13.37
N LEU A 153 -4.34 -9.72 14.03
CA LEU A 153 -3.99 -8.65 14.95
C LEU A 153 -2.59 -8.16 14.57
N ARG A 154 -2.47 -6.85 14.28
CA ARG A 154 -1.21 -6.20 13.91
C ARG A 154 -0.97 -5.01 14.82
N LYS A 155 0.13 -5.04 15.56
CA LYS A 155 0.58 -3.93 16.40
C LYS A 155 1.86 -3.34 15.80
N THR A 156 1.83 -2.05 15.48
CA THR A 156 3.02 -1.33 14.99
C THR A 156 3.49 -0.35 16.06
N SER A 157 4.74 -0.50 16.48
CA SER A 157 5.40 0.42 17.39
C SER A 157 6.19 1.47 16.61
N HIS A 158 6.22 2.71 17.11
CA HIS A 158 6.85 3.87 16.46
C HIS A 158 6.32 4.11 15.04
N ALA A 159 5.02 3.90 14.84
CA ALA A 159 4.41 4.02 13.51
C ALA A 159 4.60 5.45 12.95
N VAL A 160 5.15 5.56 11.74
CA VAL A 160 5.36 6.84 11.07
C VAL A 160 4.05 7.32 10.49
N ARG A 161 3.62 8.52 10.88
CA ARG A 161 2.39 9.12 10.39
C ARG A 161 2.66 10.48 9.79
N TYR A 162 1.94 10.77 8.73
CA TYR A 162 1.88 12.10 8.14
C TYR A 162 0.95 12.94 9.01
N ILE A 163 1.53 13.97 9.62
CA ILE A 163 0.83 14.86 10.55
C ILE A 163 0.68 16.20 9.86
N GLN A 164 -0.54 16.70 9.86
CA GLN A 164 -0.84 18.02 9.36
C GLN A 164 -1.40 18.86 10.52
N THR A 165 -0.79 19.99 10.75
CA THR A 165 -1.20 20.99 11.76
C THR A 165 -1.29 22.35 11.13
N ILE A 166 -1.98 23.27 11.80
CA ILE A 166 -2.07 24.66 11.36
C ILE A 166 -1.33 25.52 12.38
N ASP A 167 -0.36 26.29 11.92
CA ASP A 167 0.42 27.14 12.79
C ASP A 167 -0.36 28.39 13.25
N SER A 168 0.26 29.22 14.10
CA SER A 168 -0.36 30.46 14.63
C SER A 168 -0.63 31.52 13.56
N THR A 169 -0.04 31.41 12.39
CA THR A 169 -0.20 32.33 11.25
C THR A 169 -1.24 31.85 10.24
N GLY A 170 -1.81 30.62 10.45
CA GLY A 170 -2.77 30.01 9.54
C GLY A 170 -2.11 29.25 8.38
N ILE A 171 -0.80 29.00 8.45
CA ILE A 171 -0.09 28.16 7.49
C ILE A 171 -0.30 26.67 7.87
N SER A 172 -0.68 25.86 6.91
CA SER A 172 -0.75 24.43 7.04
C SER A 172 0.66 23.83 6.99
N VAL A 173 1.08 23.19 8.06
CA VAL A 173 2.38 22.53 8.20
C VAL A 173 2.18 21.04 8.18
N SER A 174 2.82 20.36 7.24
CA SER A 174 2.78 18.93 7.08
C SER A 174 4.16 18.33 7.29
N THR A 175 4.22 17.32 8.16
CA THR A 175 5.48 16.63 8.46
C THR A 175 5.21 15.16 8.82
N PHE A 176 6.25 14.43 9.18
CA PHE A 176 6.15 13.05 9.65
C PHE A 176 6.55 12.96 11.12
N ALA A 177 5.83 12.14 11.87
CA ALA A 177 6.18 11.84 13.25
C ALA A 177 5.96 10.35 13.56
N ASN A 178 6.73 9.80 14.49
CA ASN A 178 6.42 8.52 15.07
C ASN A 178 5.35 8.70 16.14
N VAL A 179 4.18 8.06 15.96
CA VAL A 179 3.22 7.86 17.06
C VAL A 179 3.68 6.70 17.93
N ALA A 180 3.21 6.64 19.19
CA ALA A 180 3.65 5.63 20.15
C ALA A 180 3.37 4.22 19.63
N SER A 181 2.13 3.96 19.21
CA SER A 181 1.77 2.70 18.58
C SER A 181 0.49 2.79 17.75
N THR A 182 0.30 1.81 16.86
CA THR A 182 -1.00 1.57 16.25
C THR A 182 -1.38 0.10 16.39
N LEU A 183 -2.67 -0.16 16.50
CA LEU A 183 -3.25 -1.49 16.57
C LEU A 183 -4.33 -1.63 15.52
N ALA A 184 -4.22 -2.67 14.70
CA ALA A 184 -5.25 -3.07 13.74
C ALA A 184 -5.71 -4.49 14.04
N THR A 185 -7.00 -4.66 14.35
CA THR A 185 -7.62 -5.96 14.62
C THR A 185 -8.78 -6.13 13.68
N GLY A 186 -8.76 -7.18 12.87
CA GLY A 186 -9.78 -7.36 11.85
C GLY A 186 -9.63 -8.64 11.07
N ALA A 187 -10.24 -8.66 9.87
CA ALA A 187 -10.18 -9.80 8.97
C ALA A 187 -10.17 -9.36 7.50
N ASP A 188 -9.45 -10.12 6.70
CA ASP A 188 -9.45 -10.04 5.24
C ASP A 188 -10.20 -11.24 4.69
N LEU A 189 -11.11 -11.01 3.75
CA LEU A 189 -11.81 -12.04 2.98
C LEU A 189 -11.39 -11.96 1.53
N ASN A 190 -11.00 -13.10 0.94
CA ASN A 190 -10.77 -13.26 -0.47
C ASN A 190 -11.59 -14.43 -1.01
N MET A 191 -12.19 -14.23 -2.17
CA MET A 191 -13.01 -15.23 -2.82
C MET A 191 -12.71 -15.27 -4.30
N THR A 192 -12.50 -16.46 -4.83
CA THR A 192 -12.56 -16.73 -6.27
C THR A 192 -13.75 -17.63 -6.55
N TYR A 193 -14.46 -17.36 -7.63
CA TYR A 193 -15.55 -18.20 -8.09
C TYR A 193 -15.47 -18.35 -9.59
N ARG A 194 -15.56 -19.59 -10.06
CA ARG A 194 -15.56 -19.91 -11.48
C ARG A 194 -16.52 -21.07 -11.74
N HIS A 195 -17.62 -20.75 -12.34
CA HIS A 195 -18.58 -21.77 -12.72
C HIS A 195 -19.33 -21.33 -13.99
N SER A 196 -19.43 -22.25 -14.96
CA SER A 196 -20.13 -21.99 -16.23
C SER A 196 -19.70 -20.66 -16.88
N ALA A 197 -20.61 -19.71 -17.00
CA ALA A 197 -20.40 -18.42 -17.64
C ALA A 197 -19.78 -17.34 -16.72
N LEU A 198 -19.78 -17.54 -15.39
CA LEU A 198 -19.33 -16.55 -14.43
C LEU A 198 -17.93 -16.86 -13.90
N THR A 199 -17.04 -15.88 -14.01
CA THR A 199 -15.79 -15.82 -13.26
C THR A 199 -15.82 -14.60 -12.38
N PHE A 200 -15.60 -14.78 -11.08
CA PHE A 200 -15.61 -13.70 -10.10
C PHE A 200 -14.37 -13.81 -9.22
N PHE A 201 -13.76 -12.70 -8.95
CA PHE A 201 -12.75 -12.50 -7.93
C PHE A 201 -13.15 -11.31 -7.08
N GLY A 202 -13.23 -11.50 -5.79
CA GLY A 202 -13.59 -10.42 -4.87
C GLY A 202 -12.95 -10.62 -3.53
N GLY A 203 -12.92 -9.54 -2.78
CA GLY A 203 -12.40 -9.54 -1.43
C GLY A 203 -12.64 -8.22 -0.74
N GLY A 204 -12.36 -8.19 0.53
CA GLY A 204 -12.46 -7.00 1.33
C GLY A 204 -11.75 -7.18 2.66
N SER A 205 -11.52 -6.06 3.30
CA SER A 205 -10.97 -5.98 4.65
C SER A 205 -11.95 -5.24 5.53
N ILE A 206 -12.08 -5.68 6.76
CA ILE A 206 -12.74 -4.93 7.84
C ILE A 206 -11.89 -5.01 9.09
N TYR A 207 -11.54 -3.87 9.67
CA TYR A 207 -10.74 -3.85 10.88
C TYR A 207 -11.00 -2.61 11.72
N HIS A 208 -10.87 -2.79 13.02
CA HIS A 208 -10.78 -1.70 13.97
C HIS A 208 -9.33 -1.21 14.01
N TYR A 209 -9.14 0.07 13.71
CA TYR A 209 -7.86 0.76 13.78
C TYR A 209 -7.84 1.65 15.01
N SER A 210 -6.77 1.59 15.79
CA SER A 210 -6.50 2.49 16.91
C SER A 210 -5.07 2.99 16.79
N SER A 211 -4.87 4.28 16.96
CA SER A 211 -3.57 4.96 17.01
C SER A 211 -3.42 5.68 18.32
N ASP A 212 -2.33 5.39 19.03
CA ASP A 212 -1.90 6.11 20.21
C ASP A 212 -0.84 7.13 19.80
N ALA A 213 -1.22 8.38 19.78
CA ALA A 213 -0.39 9.53 19.43
C ALA A 213 -0.19 10.50 20.63
N SER A 214 -0.41 10.02 21.85
CA SER A 214 -0.26 10.79 23.09
C SER A 214 1.18 11.26 23.35
N ASN A 215 2.16 10.67 22.65
CA ASN A 215 3.56 11.10 22.71
C ASN A 215 3.85 12.36 21.87
N LEU A 216 2.90 12.85 21.09
CA LEU A 216 3.04 14.09 20.32
C LEU A 216 2.69 15.32 21.16
N PRO A 217 3.18 16.52 20.78
CA PRO A 217 2.84 17.77 21.47
C PRO A 217 1.34 18.07 21.56
N VAL A 218 0.59 17.59 20.56
CA VAL A 218 -0.87 17.59 20.52
C VAL A 218 -1.31 16.14 20.41
N ASP A 219 -2.22 15.70 21.28
CA ASP A 219 -2.73 14.33 21.20
C ASP A 219 -3.62 14.17 19.98
N LEU A 220 -3.12 13.42 19.01
CA LEU A 220 -3.80 13.08 17.76
C LEU A 220 -4.25 11.62 17.74
N SER A 221 -4.38 10.99 18.92
CA SER A 221 -4.88 9.63 19.04
C SER A 221 -6.24 9.47 18.36
N THR A 222 -6.43 8.37 17.68
CA THR A 222 -7.66 8.14 16.92
C THR A 222 -8.05 6.67 16.87
N HIS A 223 -9.35 6.41 16.66
CA HIS A 223 -9.90 5.09 16.39
C HIS A 223 -10.93 5.17 15.29
N SER A 224 -10.95 4.16 14.46
CA SER A 224 -11.85 4.08 13.32
C SER A 224 -12.14 2.64 12.94
N LEU A 225 -13.38 2.38 12.53
CA LEU A 225 -13.69 1.18 11.79
C LEU A 225 -13.36 1.44 10.32
N VAL A 226 -12.39 0.70 9.80
CA VAL A 226 -11.93 0.81 8.41
C VAL A 226 -12.41 -0.41 7.65
N TRP A 227 -13.00 -0.20 6.47
CA TRP A 227 -13.32 -1.31 5.59
C TRP A 227 -13.23 -0.92 4.12
N ASN A 228 -12.94 -1.92 3.32
CA ASN A 228 -12.87 -1.78 1.87
C ASN A 228 -13.39 -3.04 1.18
N LEU A 229 -13.86 -2.88 -0.05
CA LEU A 229 -14.31 -3.96 -0.91
C LEU A 229 -13.71 -3.80 -2.30
N ARG A 230 -13.33 -4.93 -2.89
CA ARG A 230 -12.87 -5.02 -4.26
C ARG A 230 -13.55 -6.20 -4.95
N ALA A 231 -14.06 -5.97 -6.13
CA ALA A 231 -14.71 -6.99 -6.94
C ALA A 231 -14.29 -6.86 -8.41
N ASN A 232 -14.06 -7.99 -9.03
CA ASN A 232 -13.81 -8.12 -10.46
C ASN A 232 -14.61 -9.32 -10.96
N GLY A 233 -15.45 -9.14 -11.98
CA GLY A 233 -16.28 -10.17 -12.55
C GLY A 233 -16.24 -10.19 -14.07
N THR A 234 -16.32 -11.37 -14.63
CA THR A 234 -16.52 -11.60 -16.07
C THR A 234 -17.69 -12.56 -16.26
N LEU A 235 -18.71 -12.11 -16.95
CA LEU A 235 -19.86 -12.91 -17.34
C LEU A 235 -19.82 -13.15 -18.86
N LYS A 236 -19.72 -14.41 -19.26
CA LYS A 236 -19.81 -14.82 -20.67
C LYS A 236 -21.27 -14.78 -21.09
N LEU A 237 -21.63 -13.76 -21.86
CA LEU A 237 -22.99 -13.63 -22.43
C LEU A 237 -23.20 -14.56 -23.62
N SER A 238 -22.11 -14.88 -24.32
CA SER A 238 -22.06 -15.85 -25.43
C SER A 238 -20.63 -16.38 -25.58
N PRO A 239 -20.36 -17.38 -26.44
CA PRO A 239 -19.00 -17.84 -26.71
C PRO A 239 -18.05 -16.73 -27.21
N LEU A 240 -18.62 -15.68 -27.80
CA LEU A 240 -17.86 -14.57 -28.39
C LEU A 240 -17.99 -13.25 -27.61
N THR A 241 -18.80 -13.18 -26.55
CA THR A 241 -19.11 -11.91 -25.89
C THR A 241 -19.02 -12.04 -24.38
N ASP A 242 -18.18 -11.23 -23.75
CA ASP A 242 -17.98 -11.15 -22.32
C ASP A 242 -18.38 -9.77 -21.79
N LEU A 243 -19.12 -9.75 -20.71
CA LEU A 243 -19.35 -8.55 -19.89
C LEU A 243 -18.39 -8.59 -18.70
N GLN A 244 -17.64 -7.51 -18.50
CA GLN A 244 -16.69 -7.38 -17.42
C GLN A 244 -17.10 -6.21 -16.51
N ALA A 245 -16.95 -6.39 -15.21
CA ALA A 245 -17.20 -5.37 -14.22
C ALA A 245 -16.05 -5.35 -13.19
N PHE A 246 -15.64 -4.15 -12.83
CA PHE A 246 -14.67 -3.91 -11.75
C PHE A 246 -15.24 -2.85 -10.82
N ALA A 247 -15.14 -3.10 -9.51
CA ALA A 247 -15.48 -2.13 -8.48
C ALA A 247 -14.43 -2.15 -7.36
N ASN A 248 -14.11 -0.96 -6.86
CA ASN A 248 -13.30 -0.76 -5.67
C ASN A 248 -14.00 0.29 -4.81
N TYR A 249 -14.20 -0.04 -3.55
CA TYR A 249 -14.77 0.85 -2.55
C TYR A 249 -13.89 0.88 -1.32
N ARG A 250 -13.66 2.06 -0.77
CA ARG A 250 -13.05 2.29 0.53
C ARG A 250 -13.96 3.22 1.34
N ALA A 251 -14.32 2.79 2.54
CA ALA A 251 -15.12 3.59 3.45
C ALA A 251 -14.38 4.83 3.95
N PRO A 252 -15.08 5.89 4.36
CA PRO A 252 -14.48 7.00 5.07
C PRO A 252 -13.87 6.50 6.38
N SER A 253 -12.78 7.13 6.82
CA SER A 253 -12.09 6.73 8.06
C SER A 253 -11.46 7.92 8.75
N ALA A 254 -11.43 7.89 10.08
CA ALA A 254 -10.63 8.81 10.86
C ALA A 254 -9.13 8.51 10.69
N THR A 255 -8.31 9.54 10.80
CA THR A 255 -6.84 9.51 10.77
C THR A 255 -6.31 10.45 11.82
N GLU A 256 -5.02 10.41 12.10
CA GLU A 256 -4.37 11.32 13.02
C GLU A 256 -4.57 12.78 12.57
N GLY A 257 -5.32 13.56 13.34
CA GLY A 257 -5.62 14.96 13.04
C GLY A 257 -6.67 15.21 11.96
N GLY A 258 -7.43 14.17 11.52
CA GLY A 258 -8.42 14.40 10.49
C GLY A 258 -9.24 13.18 10.06
N SER A 259 -9.75 13.23 8.84
CA SER A 259 -10.51 12.13 8.26
C SER A 259 -10.33 12.06 6.75
N ARG A 260 -10.45 10.85 6.20
CA ARG A 260 -10.47 10.59 4.75
C ARG A 260 -11.91 10.35 4.30
N SER A 261 -12.24 10.89 3.13
CA SER A 261 -13.50 10.62 2.46
C SER A 261 -13.57 9.19 1.91
N ALA A 262 -14.78 8.74 1.63
CA ALA A 262 -14.98 7.52 0.85
C ALA A 262 -14.31 7.65 -0.53
N PHE A 263 -13.86 6.52 -1.05
CA PHE A 263 -13.36 6.41 -2.41
C PHE A 263 -14.11 5.30 -3.14
N VAL A 264 -14.65 5.62 -4.31
CA VAL A 264 -15.37 4.68 -5.16
C VAL A 264 -14.80 4.75 -6.57
N PHE A 265 -14.53 3.59 -7.14
CA PHE A 265 -14.10 3.48 -8.52
C PHE A 265 -14.73 2.27 -9.18
N MET A 266 -15.40 2.47 -10.32
CA MET A 266 -16.07 1.42 -11.07
C MET A 266 -15.78 1.49 -12.56
N ASN A 267 -15.64 0.33 -13.18
CA ASN A 267 -15.52 0.18 -14.62
C ASN A 267 -16.40 -0.95 -15.12
N PHE A 268 -16.98 -0.76 -16.29
CA PHE A 268 -17.70 -1.81 -17.01
C PHE A 268 -17.11 -1.93 -18.41
N ALA A 269 -17.03 -3.15 -18.94
CA ALA A 269 -16.57 -3.38 -20.31
C ALA A 269 -17.37 -4.50 -20.96
N LEU A 270 -17.74 -4.29 -22.22
CA LEU A 270 -18.30 -5.30 -23.08
C LEU A 270 -17.24 -5.64 -24.12
N ARG A 271 -16.76 -6.87 -24.09
CA ARG A 271 -15.75 -7.38 -25.04
C ARG A 271 -16.39 -8.37 -25.98
N ARG A 272 -16.16 -8.18 -27.28
CA ARG A 272 -16.56 -9.13 -28.32
C ARG A 272 -15.31 -9.62 -29.06
N LYS A 273 -15.16 -10.94 -29.14
CA LYS A 273 -14.13 -11.62 -29.90
C LYS A 273 -14.45 -11.54 -31.40
N LEU A 274 -13.42 -11.36 -32.20
CA LEU A 274 -13.48 -11.21 -33.66
C LEU A 274 -12.46 -12.13 -34.31
N TRP A 275 -12.65 -12.42 -35.60
CA TRP A 275 -11.70 -13.16 -36.42
C TRP A 275 -11.28 -14.51 -35.82
N ASN A 276 -12.24 -15.35 -35.39
CA ASN A 276 -11.98 -16.65 -34.76
C ASN A 276 -10.96 -16.58 -33.61
N ASP A 277 -11.17 -15.64 -32.67
CA ASP A 277 -10.35 -15.36 -31.50
C ASP A 277 -9.01 -14.65 -31.80
N HIS A 278 -8.72 -14.33 -33.08
CA HIS A 278 -7.50 -13.58 -33.45
C HIS A 278 -7.60 -12.08 -33.16
N GLY A 279 -8.70 -11.61 -32.59
CA GLY A 279 -8.85 -10.23 -32.15
C GLY A 279 -10.09 -9.99 -31.33
N SER A 280 -10.26 -8.76 -30.90
CA SER A 280 -11.44 -8.34 -30.12
C SER A 280 -11.70 -6.85 -30.25
N VAL A 281 -12.96 -6.48 -30.11
CA VAL A 281 -13.38 -5.11 -29.81
C VAL A 281 -13.89 -5.06 -28.37
N THR A 282 -13.47 -4.05 -27.64
CA THR A 282 -13.87 -3.81 -26.24
C THR A 282 -14.42 -2.41 -26.12
N LEU A 283 -15.65 -2.29 -25.67
CA LEU A 283 -16.28 -1.05 -25.27
C LEU A 283 -16.19 -0.94 -23.73
N ARG A 284 -15.47 0.04 -23.20
CA ARG A 284 -15.28 0.25 -21.76
C ARG A 284 -15.86 1.60 -21.34
N VAL A 285 -16.66 1.59 -20.27
CA VAL A 285 -17.11 2.78 -19.58
C VAL A 285 -16.36 2.87 -18.25
N ALA A 286 -15.53 3.91 -18.11
CA ALA A 286 -14.81 4.20 -16.88
C ALA A 286 -15.60 5.19 -16.04
N ASP A 287 -15.67 4.94 -14.74
CA ASP A 287 -16.34 5.76 -13.74
C ASP A 287 -17.70 6.33 -14.22
N PRO A 288 -18.68 5.48 -14.62
CA PRO A 288 -19.91 5.93 -15.26
C PRO A 288 -20.73 6.87 -14.38
N PHE A 289 -20.59 6.77 -13.06
CA PHE A 289 -21.32 7.57 -12.08
C PHE A 289 -20.53 8.79 -11.60
N ASN A 290 -19.26 8.97 -12.08
CA ASN A 290 -18.38 10.08 -11.72
C ASN A 290 -18.16 10.18 -10.20
N LEU A 291 -17.87 9.05 -9.55
CA LEU A 291 -17.74 8.92 -8.10
C LEU A 291 -16.28 8.97 -7.63
N MET A 292 -15.31 9.00 -8.55
CA MET A 292 -13.90 8.96 -8.23
C MET A 292 -13.44 10.29 -7.62
N THR A 293 -13.58 10.38 -6.31
CA THR A 293 -13.19 11.56 -5.53
C THR A 293 -12.25 11.11 -4.42
N TRP A 294 -11.16 11.83 -4.22
CA TRP A 294 -10.30 11.71 -3.07
C TRP A 294 -10.48 12.94 -2.19
N GLY A 295 -10.57 12.75 -0.88
CA GLY A 295 -10.72 13.86 0.05
C GLY A 295 -10.05 13.59 1.38
N TYR A 296 -9.49 14.64 1.94
CA TYR A 296 -8.92 14.68 3.28
C TYR A 296 -9.39 15.95 3.98
N ARG A 297 -9.81 15.82 5.24
CA ARG A 297 -10.24 16.92 6.09
C ARG A 297 -9.37 16.94 7.34
N THR A 298 -8.71 18.07 7.57
CA THR A 298 -7.98 18.39 8.81
C THR A 298 -8.80 19.34 9.65
N ALA A 299 -8.81 19.15 10.96
CA ALA A 299 -9.45 20.07 11.89
C ALA A 299 -8.62 20.13 13.18
N ASP A 300 -8.17 21.32 13.57
CA ASP A 300 -7.40 21.55 14.80
C ASP A 300 -8.17 22.35 15.87
N GLY A 301 -9.48 22.45 15.73
CA GLY A 301 -10.36 23.22 16.61
C GLY A 301 -10.50 24.71 16.25
N ARG A 302 -9.58 25.29 15.49
CA ARG A 302 -9.63 26.69 15.02
C ARG A 302 -9.89 26.80 13.54
N VAL A 303 -9.29 25.92 12.75
CA VAL A 303 -9.36 25.91 11.31
C VAL A 303 -9.74 24.53 10.81
N ILE A 304 -10.57 24.47 9.78
CA ILE A 304 -10.91 23.28 9.03
C ILE A 304 -10.31 23.44 7.64
N GLU A 305 -9.40 22.55 7.27
CA GLU A 305 -8.90 22.45 5.90
C GLU A 305 -9.59 21.27 5.22
N LEU A 306 -10.20 21.50 4.08
CA LEU A 306 -10.79 20.48 3.22
C LEU A 306 -10.01 20.43 1.91
N ASN A 307 -9.26 19.37 1.70
CA ASN A 307 -8.64 19.05 0.43
C ASN A 307 -9.48 18.00 -0.28
N GLN A 308 -10.07 18.36 -1.41
CA GLN A 308 -10.90 17.45 -2.20
C GLN A 308 -10.47 17.50 -3.66
N GLN A 309 -10.12 16.33 -4.19
CA GLN A 309 -9.73 16.17 -5.58
C GLN A 309 -10.73 15.26 -6.29
N HIS A 310 -11.35 15.80 -7.32
CA HIS A 310 -12.21 15.04 -8.22
C HIS A 310 -11.43 14.69 -9.49
N PHE A 311 -11.30 13.40 -9.77
CA PHE A 311 -10.40 12.97 -10.85
C PHE A 311 -11.00 13.12 -12.25
N GLY A 312 -12.31 13.21 -12.37
CA GLY A 312 -12.99 13.46 -13.66
C GLY A 312 -12.67 12.42 -14.74
N GLN A 313 -12.40 11.16 -14.34
CA GLN A 313 -11.99 10.09 -15.27
C GLN A 313 -13.16 9.43 -16.00
N ARG A 314 -14.34 10.02 -15.94
CA ARG A 314 -15.50 9.52 -16.69
C ARG A 314 -15.19 9.49 -18.17
N GLY A 315 -15.28 8.31 -18.77
CA GLY A 315 -14.94 8.16 -20.18
C GLY A 315 -15.49 6.90 -20.82
N LEU A 316 -15.71 7.01 -22.14
CA LEU A 316 -16.04 5.91 -23.00
C LEU A 316 -14.81 5.58 -23.87
N PHE A 317 -14.37 4.34 -23.84
CA PHE A 317 -13.18 3.89 -24.56
C PHE A 317 -13.57 2.73 -25.48
N VAL A 318 -13.10 2.79 -26.73
CA VAL A 318 -13.19 1.70 -27.70
C VAL A 318 -11.78 1.20 -27.97
N THR A 319 -11.55 -0.08 -27.71
CA THR A 319 -10.26 -0.72 -27.99
C THR A 319 -10.46 -1.81 -29.03
N LEU A 320 -9.72 -1.73 -30.13
CA LEU A 320 -9.62 -2.78 -31.15
C LEU A 320 -8.27 -3.46 -30.99
N SER A 321 -8.28 -4.77 -30.78
CA SER A 321 -7.07 -5.59 -30.66
C SER A 321 -7.04 -6.65 -31.74
N ARG A 322 -5.86 -6.89 -32.33
CA ARG A 322 -5.64 -7.98 -33.25
C ARG A 322 -4.30 -8.67 -32.98
N ASN A 323 -4.33 -9.97 -32.85
CA ASN A 323 -3.15 -10.79 -32.62
C ASN A 323 -2.63 -11.27 -33.99
N PHE A 324 -1.34 -11.11 -34.23
CA PHE A 324 -0.65 -11.59 -35.40
C PHE A 324 0.37 -12.65 -34.99
N GLY A 325 0.49 -13.72 -35.79
CA GLY A 325 1.42 -14.81 -35.54
C GLY A 325 0.76 -16.08 -35.00
N GLN A 326 1.54 -17.13 -34.86
CA GLN A 326 1.10 -18.39 -34.28
C GLN A 326 1.10 -18.29 -32.75
N GLU A 327 0.07 -18.85 -32.11
CA GLU A 327 0.09 -19.05 -30.67
C GLU A 327 1.28 -19.94 -30.29
N LEU A 328 2.19 -19.42 -29.47
CA LEU A 328 3.21 -20.24 -28.84
C LEU A 328 2.50 -21.24 -27.92
N LYS A 329 2.37 -22.49 -28.37
CA LYS A 329 1.97 -23.60 -27.50
C LYS A 329 3.10 -23.80 -26.48
N LEU A 330 3.05 -23.08 -25.36
CA LEU A 330 3.88 -23.38 -24.21
C LEU A 330 3.54 -24.81 -23.79
N ARG A 331 4.52 -25.73 -23.90
CA ARG A 331 4.39 -27.03 -23.27
C ARG A 331 4.06 -26.81 -21.78
N PRO A 332 3.09 -27.55 -21.21
CA PRO A 332 2.89 -27.50 -19.79
C PRO A 332 4.24 -27.77 -19.13
N GLN A 333 4.79 -26.79 -18.44
CA GLN A 333 5.92 -27.03 -17.54
C GLN A 333 5.41 -28.03 -16.51
N GLN A 334 5.98 -29.25 -16.57
CA GLN A 334 5.88 -30.15 -15.43
C GLN A 334 6.34 -29.35 -14.21
N GLN A 335 5.46 -29.17 -13.26
CA GLN A 335 5.78 -28.62 -11.96
C GLN A 335 6.76 -29.56 -11.26
N GLY A 336 8.02 -29.48 -11.64
CA GLY A 336 9.13 -29.91 -10.81
C GLY A 336 9.19 -28.90 -9.66
N GLY A 337 9.05 -29.40 -8.43
CA GLY A 337 9.06 -28.57 -7.24
C GLY A 337 10.36 -27.78 -7.11
N GLU A 338 10.31 -26.52 -7.47
CA GLU A 338 11.32 -25.54 -7.07
C GLU A 338 10.72 -24.71 -5.93
N SER A 339 11.40 -24.81 -4.81
CA SER A 339 11.16 -24.03 -3.61
C SER A 339 11.11 -22.53 -3.99
N GLN A 340 9.95 -21.94 -3.82
CA GLN A 340 9.83 -20.48 -3.90
C GLN A 340 10.70 -19.87 -2.79
N GLY A 341 11.76 -19.20 -3.20
CA GLY A 341 12.53 -18.31 -2.32
C GLY A 341 11.64 -17.23 -1.72
N PRO A 342 12.06 -16.62 -0.60
CA PRO A 342 11.28 -15.60 0.07
C PRO A 342 10.98 -14.42 -0.88
N PRO A 343 9.78 -13.81 -0.79
CA PRO A 343 9.44 -12.67 -1.62
C PRO A 343 10.41 -11.53 -1.38
N GLN A 344 10.96 -11.00 -2.46
CA GLN A 344 11.78 -9.80 -2.44
C GLN A 344 10.94 -8.60 -1.99
N PRO A 345 11.47 -7.69 -1.18
CA PRO A 345 10.77 -6.46 -0.84
C PRO A 345 10.61 -5.62 -2.12
N GLY A 346 9.38 -5.29 -2.47
CA GLY A 346 9.06 -4.32 -3.49
C GLY A 346 9.52 -2.90 -3.08
N PRO A 347 9.64 -1.99 -4.05
CA PRO A 347 10.23 -0.66 -3.89
C PRO A 347 9.49 0.23 -2.90
#